data_b769a55c901db3167128bb1dec8f9f6d
#
_entry.id   b769a55c901db3167128bb1dec8f9f6d
#
_cell.length_a   1.000
_cell.length_b   1.000
_cell.length_c   1.000
_cell.angle_alpha   90.00
_cell.angle_beta   90.00
_cell.angle_gamma   90.00
#
_symmetry.space_group_name_H-M   'P 1'
#
loop_
_entity.id
_entity.type
_entity.pdbx_description
1 polymer ?
#
loop_
_entity_poly.entity_id
_entity_poly.type
_entity_poly.pdbx_seq_one_letter_code
_entity_poly.pdbx_strand_id
1 'polypeptide(L)' 'MYALKCDATTAAVWDSLPSPVSERLCDVLAAACTDPFTTTVPYGEDDGVMRMLVLDEVLVVIYLGHRTKTLHIYQIDYLG' A
#
# COMPACT_ATOMS: atom_id res chain seq x y z
N MET A 1 -7.81 -9.93 8.97
CA MET A 1 -6.55 -9.25 8.62
C MET A 1 -6.06 -9.73 7.26
N TYR A 2 -5.56 -8.82 6.44
CA TYR A 2 -5.02 -9.15 5.13
C TYR A 2 -3.52 -9.39 5.24
N ALA A 3 -2.99 -10.36 4.47
CA ALA A 3 -1.56 -10.61 4.40
C ALA A 3 -0.92 -9.68 3.37
N LEU A 4 0.18 -9.03 3.73
CA LEU A 4 0.88 -8.11 2.84
C LEU A 4 1.75 -8.89 1.85
N LYS A 5 1.62 -8.53 0.56
CA LYS A 5 2.41 -9.12 -0.53
C LYS A 5 2.98 -8.01 -1.39
N CYS A 6 4.22 -8.16 -1.85
CA CYS A 6 4.80 -7.27 -2.84
C CYS A 6 5.79 -8.06 -3.70
N ASP A 7 6.00 -7.59 -4.94
CA ASP A 7 6.99 -8.20 -5.83
C ASP A 7 8.39 -7.63 -5.58
N ALA A 8 9.38 -8.19 -6.27
CA ALA A 8 10.77 -7.77 -6.08
C ALA A 8 10.99 -6.31 -6.49
N THR A 9 10.28 -5.82 -7.49
CA THR A 9 10.40 -4.45 -7.97
C THR A 9 9.91 -3.45 -6.94
N THR A 10 8.72 -3.68 -6.38
CA THR A 10 8.18 -2.79 -5.34
C THR A 10 8.96 -2.90 -4.03
N ALA A 11 9.45 -4.10 -3.70
CA ALA A 11 10.30 -4.28 -2.52
C ALA A 11 11.58 -3.46 -2.65
N ALA A 12 12.19 -3.42 -3.84
CA ALA A 12 13.39 -2.63 -4.08
C ALA A 12 13.13 -1.12 -3.93
N VAL A 13 11.98 -0.64 -4.40
CA VAL A 13 11.59 0.76 -4.21
C VAL A 13 11.41 1.06 -2.72
N TRP A 14 10.73 0.19 -1.99
CA TRP A 14 10.53 0.35 -0.55
C TRP A 14 11.89 0.44 0.18
N ASP A 15 12.81 -0.46 -0.15
CA ASP A 15 14.13 -0.48 0.47
C ASP A 15 14.95 0.77 0.17
N SER A 16 14.65 1.48 -0.92
CA SER A 16 15.36 2.70 -1.29
C SER A 16 14.77 3.96 -0.64
N LEU A 17 13.64 3.86 0.05
CA LEU A 17 13.02 5.01 0.70
C LEU A 17 13.83 5.45 1.92
N PRO A 18 13.85 6.77 2.22
CA PRO A 18 14.44 7.23 3.48
C PRO A 18 13.77 6.56 4.68
N SER A 19 14.56 6.29 5.74
CA SER A 19 14.07 5.55 6.90
C SER A 19 12.79 6.13 7.52
N PRO A 20 12.65 7.46 7.73
CA PRO A 20 11.41 8.00 8.28
C PRO A 20 10.19 7.75 7.40
N VAL A 21 10.37 7.79 6.07
CA VAL A 21 9.29 7.51 5.12
C VAL A 21 8.93 6.04 5.15
N SER A 22 9.93 5.17 5.14
CA SER A 22 9.74 3.72 5.19
C SER A 22 9.01 3.30 6.48
N GLU A 23 9.35 3.88 7.61
CA GLU A 23 8.69 3.58 8.89
C GLU A 23 7.23 3.99 8.88
N ARG A 24 6.91 5.19 8.38
CA ARG A 24 5.52 5.63 8.27
C ARG A 24 4.74 4.75 7.31
N LEU A 25 5.35 4.35 6.21
CA LEU A 25 4.72 3.46 5.25
C LEU A 25 4.42 2.10 5.88
N CYS A 26 5.33 1.55 6.67
CA CYS A 26 5.10 0.32 7.42
C CYS A 26 3.87 0.43 8.32
N ASP A 27 3.77 1.53 9.09
CA ASP A 27 2.65 1.74 10.00
C ASP A 27 1.33 1.84 9.26
N VAL A 28 1.30 2.59 8.15
CA VAL A 28 0.10 2.78 7.35
C VAL A 28 -0.30 1.47 6.66
N LEU A 29 0.66 0.71 6.15
CA LEU A 29 0.37 -0.59 5.54
C LEU A 29 -0.14 -1.60 6.56
N ALA A 30 0.40 -1.59 7.77
CA ALA A 30 -0.11 -2.45 8.84
C ALA A 30 -1.57 -2.11 9.16
N ALA A 31 -1.92 -0.83 9.24
CA ALA A 31 -3.28 -0.39 9.44
C ALA A 31 -4.19 -0.80 8.28
N ALA A 32 -3.68 -0.70 7.05
CA ALA A 32 -4.44 -1.11 5.86
C ALA A 32 -4.71 -2.61 5.82
N CYS A 33 -3.78 -3.42 6.31
CA CYS A 33 -4.00 -4.87 6.41
C CYS A 33 -5.09 -5.21 7.41
N THR A 34 -5.25 -4.41 8.46
CA THR A 34 -6.31 -4.60 9.46
C THR A 34 -7.65 -4.09 8.97
N ASP A 35 -7.66 -2.90 8.35
CA ASP A 35 -8.90 -2.27 7.86
C ASP A 35 -8.61 -1.49 6.58
N PRO A 36 -8.60 -2.19 5.42
CA PRO A 36 -8.18 -1.57 4.18
C PRO A 36 -9.11 -0.44 3.70
N PHE A 37 -10.40 -0.52 3.98
CA PHE A 37 -11.33 0.48 3.46
C PHE A 37 -11.31 1.78 4.25
N THR A 38 -10.88 1.77 5.51
CA THR A 38 -10.77 2.96 6.33
C THR A 38 -9.48 3.72 6.06
N THR A 39 -8.40 3.01 5.74
CA THR A 39 -7.07 3.61 5.58
C THR A 39 -6.71 3.96 4.15
N THR A 40 -7.50 3.50 3.17
CA THR A 40 -7.22 3.74 1.76
C THR A 40 -8.38 4.45 1.08
N VAL A 41 -8.09 5.02 -0.10
CA VAL A 41 -9.11 5.63 -0.96
C VAL A 41 -9.16 4.89 -2.28
N PRO A 42 -10.28 4.99 -3.04
CA PRO A 42 -10.36 4.33 -4.34
C PRO A 42 -9.28 4.84 -5.30
N TYR A 43 -8.74 3.95 -6.12
CA TYR A 43 -7.83 4.30 -7.20
C TYR A 43 -8.56 4.04 -8.52
N GLY A 44 -8.95 5.11 -9.19
CA GLY A 44 -9.81 5.02 -10.37
C GLY A 44 -11.25 4.72 -9.97
N GLU A 45 -11.81 3.62 -10.46
CA GLU A 45 -13.17 3.21 -10.11
C GLU A 45 -13.21 2.65 -8.68
N ASP A 46 -14.31 2.90 -7.99
CA ASP A 46 -14.52 2.38 -6.64
C ASP A 46 -15.06 0.95 -6.73
N ASP A 47 -14.21 0.02 -7.13
CA ASP A 47 -14.57 -1.39 -7.29
C ASP A 47 -14.25 -2.24 -6.06
N GLY A 48 -13.71 -1.62 -5.01
CA GLY A 48 -13.31 -2.33 -3.80
C GLY A 48 -12.05 -3.17 -3.96
N VAL A 49 -11.36 -3.09 -5.09
CA VAL A 49 -10.15 -3.88 -5.39
C VAL A 49 -8.92 -2.97 -5.49
N MET A 50 -8.93 -2.01 -6.42
CA MET A 50 -7.82 -1.08 -6.58
C MET A 50 -7.98 0.08 -5.62
N ARG A 51 -7.00 0.24 -4.73
CA ARG A 51 -7.02 1.26 -3.69
C ARG A 51 -5.68 1.98 -3.66
N MET A 52 -5.65 3.09 -2.95
CA MET A 52 -4.46 3.94 -2.91
C MET A 52 -4.25 4.45 -1.48
N LEU A 53 -2.98 4.45 -1.06
CA LEU A 53 -2.54 5.10 0.18
C LEU A 53 -1.84 6.39 -0.19
N VAL A 54 -2.24 7.50 0.43
CA VAL A 54 -1.65 8.80 0.18
C VAL A 54 -0.95 9.27 1.45
N LEU A 55 0.37 9.39 1.37
CA LEU A 55 1.20 9.98 2.41
C LEU A 55 1.80 11.28 1.88
N ASP A 56 2.43 12.07 2.74
CA ASP A 56 2.96 13.38 2.33
C ASP A 56 3.97 13.29 1.20
N GLU A 57 4.88 12.32 1.25
CA GLU A 57 5.95 12.18 0.26
C GLU A 57 5.86 10.90 -0.57
N VAL A 58 4.88 10.05 -0.35
CA VAL A 58 4.80 8.78 -1.06
C VAL A 58 3.36 8.42 -1.35
N LEU A 59 3.15 7.80 -2.50
CA LEU A 59 1.84 7.36 -2.95
C LEU A 59 1.96 5.88 -3.28
N VAL A 60 1.05 5.06 -2.74
CA VAL A 60 1.11 3.61 -2.92
C VAL A 60 -0.20 3.14 -3.52
N VAL A 61 -0.10 2.42 -4.63
CA VAL A 61 -1.26 1.76 -5.24
C VAL A 61 -1.24 0.31 -4.81
N ILE A 62 -2.37 -0.15 -4.32
CA ILE A 62 -2.52 -1.53 -3.85
C ILE A 62 -3.75 -2.16 -4.52
N TYR A 63 -3.79 -3.49 -4.52
CA TYR A 63 -5.02 -4.18 -4.85
C TYR A 63 -5.31 -5.24 -3.80
N LEU A 64 -6.61 -5.44 -3.54
CA LEU A 64 -7.08 -6.33 -2.49
C LEU A 64 -7.58 -7.64 -3.08
N GLY A 65 -7.05 -8.75 -2.57
CA GLY A 65 -7.59 -10.07 -2.86
C GLY A 65 -8.53 -10.47 -1.73
N HIS A 66 -9.83 -10.20 -1.91
CA HIS A 66 -10.79 -10.42 -0.83
C HIS A 66 -10.99 -11.90 -0.51
N ARG A 67 -10.87 -12.75 -1.51
CA ARG A 67 -11.02 -14.20 -1.31
C ARG A 67 -9.84 -14.77 -0.54
N THR A 68 -8.64 -14.34 -0.87
CA THR A 68 -7.40 -14.84 -0.25
C THR A 68 -6.97 -14.02 0.95
N LYS A 69 -7.65 -12.90 1.21
CA LYS A 69 -7.28 -11.96 2.27
C LYS A 69 -5.85 -11.49 2.13
N THR A 70 -5.51 -11.02 0.93
CA THR A 70 -4.19 -10.48 0.62
C THR A 70 -4.29 -9.02 0.20
N LEU A 71 -3.29 -8.24 0.58
CA LEU A 71 -3.10 -6.87 0.14
C LEU A 71 -1.80 -6.84 -0.65
N HIS A 72 -1.90 -6.60 -1.96
CA HIS A 72 -0.75 -6.57 -2.85
C HIS A 72 -0.34 -5.14 -3.11
N ILE A 73 0.93 -4.84 -2.89
CA ILE A 73 1.49 -3.56 -3.29
C ILE A 73 1.77 -3.63 -4.78
N TYR A 74 1.08 -2.81 -5.55
CA TYR A 74 1.21 -2.77 -6.99
C TYR A 74 2.28 -1.78 -7.44
N GLN A 75 2.33 -0.61 -6.78
CA GLN A 75 3.22 0.46 -7.18
C GLN A 75 3.50 1.38 -6.00
N ILE A 76 4.73 1.84 -5.87
CA ILE A 76 5.14 2.84 -4.88
C ILE A 76 5.77 4.00 -5.63
N ASP A 77 5.23 5.21 -5.46
CA ASP A 77 5.77 6.42 -6.05
C ASP A 77 6.28 7.34 -4.94
N TYR A 78 7.58 7.58 -4.91
CA TYR A 78 8.19 8.50 -3.96
C TYR A 78 8.25 9.88 -4.61
N LEU A 79 7.57 10.86 -4.00
CA LEU A 79 7.37 12.19 -4.58
C LEU A 79 8.35 13.24 -4.05
N GLY A 80 9.07 12.92 -3.07
CA GLY A 80 9.93 13.88 -2.50
C GLY A 80 10.94 13.42 -1.54
#